data_2e11669ed947a27b1f4c419b536a4ca0
#
_entry.id   2e11669ed947a27b1f4c419b536a4ca0
#
_cell.length_a   1.000
_cell.length_b   1.000
_cell.length_c   1.000
_cell.angle_alpha   90.00
_cell.angle_beta   90.00
_cell.angle_gamma   90.00
#
_symmetry.space_group_name_H-M   'P 1'
#
loop_
_entity.id
_entity.type
_entity.pdbx_description
1 polymer ?
#
loop_
_entity_poly.entity_id
_entity_poly.type
_entity_poly.pdbx_seq_one_letter_code
_entity_poly.pdbx_strand_id
1 'polypeptide(L)'
;MSPETLNNLHTNWAWVVIIANGLAGIWALTAHKLVALRTRALWWYIGVAQATMFVQVILGVIMVNRDKAVFPAFHAFYGFVAIIAIAIIYSYRAQLKGRVYLLYGFGGLFIMGLGIRAMLVGQAG
;
A
#
# COMPACT_ATOMS: atom_id res chain seq x y z
N MET A 1 16.62 10.28 -14.81
CA MET A 1 15.37 9.66 -15.27
C MET A 1 14.50 10.73 -15.91
N SER A 2 13.99 10.46 -17.11
CA SER A 2 13.14 11.43 -17.80
C SER A 2 11.77 11.53 -17.12
N PRO A 3 11.05 12.66 -17.29
CA PRO A 3 9.69 12.78 -16.75
C PRO A 3 8.75 11.67 -17.24
N GLU A 4 8.86 11.30 -18.51
CA GLU A 4 8.04 10.23 -19.07
C GLU A 4 8.35 8.87 -18.42
N THR A 5 9.62 8.55 -18.23
CA THR A 5 10.04 7.31 -17.58
C THR A 5 9.53 7.25 -16.14
N LEU A 6 9.64 8.35 -15.41
CA LEU A 6 9.18 8.42 -14.03
C LEU A 6 7.66 8.28 -13.95
N ASN A 7 6.93 8.91 -14.86
CA ASN A 7 5.48 8.77 -14.93
C ASN A 7 5.06 7.32 -15.20
N ASN A 8 5.73 6.66 -16.14
CA ASN A 8 5.46 5.26 -16.45
C ASN A 8 5.76 4.36 -15.26
N LEU A 9 6.86 4.62 -14.56
CA LEU A 9 7.22 3.86 -13.37
C LEU A 9 6.17 4.02 -12.28
N HIS A 10 5.73 5.25 -12.00
CA HIS A 10 4.69 5.53 -11.02
C HIS A 10 3.38 4.84 -11.37
N THR A 11 2.97 4.91 -12.64
CA THR A 11 1.74 4.30 -13.12
C THR A 11 1.77 2.77 -13.01
N ASN A 12 2.88 2.16 -13.43
CA ASN A 12 3.02 0.70 -13.40
C ASN A 12 3.22 0.17 -11.98
N TRP A 13 3.93 0.93 -11.15
CA TRP A 13 4.17 0.55 -9.75
C TRP A 13 2.88 0.48 -8.94
N ALA A 14 1.84 1.20 -9.36
CA ALA A 14 0.53 1.13 -8.71
C ALA A 14 0.01 -0.31 -8.66
N TRP A 15 0.22 -1.09 -9.72
CA TRP A 15 -0.18 -2.49 -9.74
C TRP A 15 0.62 -3.34 -8.76
N VAL A 16 1.90 -3.07 -8.60
CA VAL A 16 2.74 -3.75 -7.61
C VAL A 16 2.18 -3.50 -6.21
N VAL A 17 1.86 -2.25 -5.88
CA VAL A 17 1.30 -1.87 -4.59
C VAL A 17 -0.02 -2.60 -4.33
N ILE A 18 -0.93 -2.56 -5.29
CA ILE A 18 -2.27 -3.14 -5.17
C ILE A 18 -2.18 -4.65 -4.98
N ILE A 19 -1.44 -5.34 -5.85
CA ILE A 19 -1.34 -6.80 -5.83
C ILE A 19 -0.59 -7.26 -4.57
N ALA A 20 0.52 -6.61 -4.24
CA ALA A 20 1.32 -7.01 -3.08
C ALA A 20 0.54 -6.89 -1.79
N ASN A 21 -0.17 -5.78 -1.59
CA ASN A 21 -0.94 -5.57 -0.36
C ASN A 21 -2.19 -6.45 -0.31
N GLY A 22 -2.82 -6.68 -1.45
CA GLY A 22 -3.95 -7.61 -1.54
C GLY A 22 -3.57 -9.02 -1.16
N LEU A 23 -2.46 -9.51 -1.70
CA LEU A 23 -1.95 -10.86 -1.38
C LEU A 23 -1.49 -10.95 0.08
N ALA A 24 -0.86 -9.90 0.59
CA ALA A 24 -0.47 -9.84 2.00
C ALA A 24 -1.69 -9.95 2.92
N GLY A 25 -2.77 -9.24 2.57
CA GLY A 25 -4.01 -9.29 3.32
C GLY A 25 -4.64 -10.67 3.31
N ILE A 26 -4.72 -11.29 2.14
CA ILE A 26 -5.28 -12.65 2.00
C ILE A 26 -4.44 -13.66 2.80
N TRP A 27 -3.11 -13.58 2.69
CA TRP A 27 -2.22 -14.48 3.41
C TRP A 27 -2.41 -14.33 4.93
N ALA A 28 -2.45 -13.09 5.42
CA ALA A 28 -2.64 -12.85 6.85
C ALA A 28 -4.00 -13.34 7.35
N LEU A 29 -5.08 -13.10 6.60
CA LEU A 29 -6.41 -13.58 6.97
C LEU A 29 -6.46 -15.11 7.00
N THR A 30 -5.83 -15.76 6.04
CA THR A 30 -5.76 -17.21 5.99
C THR A 30 -4.93 -17.75 7.16
N ALA A 31 -3.83 -17.08 7.50
CA ALA A 31 -2.97 -17.45 8.61
C ALA A 31 -3.68 -17.34 9.96
N HIS A 32 -4.68 -16.46 10.07
CA HIS A 32 -5.49 -16.37 11.29
C HIS A 32 -6.18 -17.71 11.61
N LYS A 33 -6.61 -18.42 10.58
CA LYS A 33 -7.28 -19.72 10.74
C LYS A 33 -6.31 -20.89 10.63
N LEU A 34 -5.29 -20.79 9.77
CA LEU A 34 -4.34 -21.88 9.50
C LEU A 34 -2.98 -21.54 10.12
N VAL A 35 -2.70 -22.14 11.28
CA VAL A 35 -1.45 -21.88 12.02
C VAL A 35 -0.21 -22.17 11.16
N ALA A 36 -0.29 -23.13 10.25
CA ALA A 36 0.83 -23.48 9.37
C ALA A 36 1.30 -22.31 8.51
N LEU A 37 0.42 -21.35 8.23
CA LEU A 37 0.75 -20.18 7.42
C LEU A 37 1.33 -19.03 8.22
N ARG A 38 1.41 -19.16 9.56
CA ARG A 38 1.98 -18.16 10.46
C ARG A 38 3.50 -18.28 10.48
N THR A 39 4.15 -17.82 9.42
CA THR A 39 5.60 -17.96 9.24
C THR A 39 6.28 -16.61 9.32
N ARG A 40 7.60 -16.64 9.53
CA ARG A 40 8.40 -15.42 9.48
C ARG A 40 8.33 -14.78 8.10
N ALA A 41 8.21 -15.61 7.04
CA ALA A 41 8.10 -15.12 5.67
C ALA A 41 6.88 -14.21 5.47
N LEU A 42 5.76 -14.50 6.15
CA LEU A 42 4.57 -13.65 6.09
C LEU A 42 4.88 -12.23 6.54
N TRP A 43 5.58 -12.08 7.66
CA TRP A 43 5.90 -10.76 8.20
C TRP A 43 6.87 -9.99 7.31
N TRP A 44 7.84 -10.68 6.73
CA TRP A 44 8.73 -10.07 5.73
C TRP A 44 7.95 -9.61 4.51
N TYR A 45 7.03 -10.45 4.04
CA TYR A 45 6.20 -10.12 2.87
C TYR A 45 5.31 -8.91 3.16
N ILE A 46 4.65 -8.87 4.32
CA ILE A 46 3.82 -7.72 4.72
C ILE A 46 4.66 -6.44 4.75
N GLY A 47 5.85 -6.50 5.36
CA GLY A 47 6.73 -5.34 5.43
C GLY A 47 7.14 -4.84 4.06
N VAL A 48 7.51 -5.74 3.15
CA VAL A 48 7.86 -5.38 1.77
C VAL A 48 6.65 -4.79 1.05
N ALA A 49 5.47 -5.40 1.20
CA ALA A 49 4.26 -4.90 0.55
C ALA A 49 3.94 -3.47 1.01
N GLN A 50 4.04 -3.20 2.31
CA GLN A 50 3.81 -1.84 2.82
C GLN A 50 4.89 -0.87 2.33
N ALA A 51 6.14 -1.33 2.21
CA ALA A 51 7.21 -0.51 1.66
C ALA A 51 6.94 -0.09 0.22
N THR A 52 6.27 -0.93 -0.58
CA THR A 52 5.92 -0.57 -1.95
C THR A 52 5.01 0.66 -2.01
N MET A 53 4.13 0.82 -1.01
CA MET A 53 3.28 2.00 -0.92
C MET A 53 4.11 3.27 -0.65
N PHE A 54 5.11 3.17 0.23
CA PHE A 54 6.00 4.31 0.48
C PHE A 54 6.79 4.70 -0.77
N VAL A 55 7.29 3.70 -1.51
CA VAL A 55 7.99 3.96 -2.77
C VAL A 55 7.06 4.70 -3.74
N GLN A 56 5.81 4.27 -3.84
CA GLN A 56 4.84 4.87 -4.74
C GLN A 56 4.58 6.34 -4.40
N VAL A 57 4.43 6.65 -3.13
CA VAL A 57 4.22 8.03 -2.68
C VAL A 57 5.46 8.88 -2.94
N ILE A 58 6.65 8.32 -2.70
CA ILE A 58 7.90 9.03 -2.98
C ILE A 58 8.01 9.35 -4.47
N LEU A 59 7.68 8.39 -5.35
CA LEU A 59 7.69 8.63 -6.79
C LEU A 59 6.75 9.77 -7.16
N GLY A 60 5.56 9.79 -6.57
CA GLY A 60 4.59 10.87 -6.81
C GLY A 60 5.10 12.23 -6.35
N VAL A 61 5.74 12.29 -5.18
CA VAL A 61 6.30 13.53 -4.64
C VAL A 61 7.43 14.04 -5.54
N ILE A 62 8.29 13.15 -6.02
CA ILE A 62 9.36 13.53 -6.95
C ILE A 62 8.78 14.12 -8.23
N MET A 63 7.73 13.52 -8.77
CA MET A 63 7.07 14.01 -9.98
C MET A 63 6.52 15.42 -9.77
N VAL A 64 5.91 15.70 -8.63
CA VAL A 64 5.35 17.02 -8.33
C VAL A 64 6.47 18.05 -8.18
N ASN A 65 7.53 17.71 -7.45
CA ASN A 65 8.60 18.67 -7.15
C ASN A 65 9.55 18.89 -8.32
N ARG A 66 9.96 17.83 -8.99
CA ARG A 66 10.95 17.92 -10.08
C ARG A 66 10.31 18.24 -11.43
N ASP A 67 9.24 17.50 -11.75
CA ASP A 67 8.63 17.54 -13.09
C ASP A 67 7.39 18.42 -13.13
N LYS A 68 7.01 19.03 -11.99
CA LYS A 68 5.85 19.92 -11.88
C LYS A 68 4.54 19.21 -12.27
N ALA A 69 4.46 17.89 -12.05
CA ALA A 69 3.26 17.13 -12.30
C ALA A 69 2.12 17.64 -11.44
N VAL A 70 0.91 17.62 -11.99
CA VAL A 70 -0.31 18.00 -11.28
C VAL A 70 -1.21 16.79 -11.18
N PHE A 71 -1.53 16.39 -9.96
CA PHE A 71 -2.45 15.30 -9.70
C PHE A 71 -3.79 15.84 -9.20
N PRO A 72 -4.90 15.14 -9.49
CA PRO A 72 -6.17 15.48 -8.84
C PRO A 72 -6.02 15.45 -7.31
N ALA A 73 -6.73 16.35 -6.61
CA ALA A 73 -6.62 16.46 -5.16
C ALA A 73 -6.94 15.13 -4.45
N PHE A 74 -7.95 14.41 -4.94
CA PHE A 74 -8.32 13.13 -4.32
C PHE A 74 -7.28 12.04 -4.54
N HIS A 75 -6.51 12.10 -5.64
CA HIS A 75 -5.40 11.16 -5.83
C HIS A 75 -4.37 11.30 -4.71
N ALA A 76 -3.93 12.51 -4.45
CA ALA A 76 -2.99 12.79 -3.37
C ALA A 76 -3.58 12.42 -2.00
N PHE A 77 -4.86 12.72 -1.81
CA PHE A 77 -5.58 12.39 -0.58
C PHE A 77 -5.54 10.89 -0.28
N TYR A 78 -5.88 10.05 -1.27
CA TYR A 78 -5.89 8.60 -1.05
C TYR A 78 -4.49 8.04 -0.82
N GLY A 79 -3.48 8.58 -1.49
CA GLY A 79 -2.10 8.18 -1.25
C GLY A 79 -1.65 8.51 0.17
N PHE A 80 -1.99 9.71 0.63
CA PHE A 80 -1.65 10.16 1.97
C PHE A 80 -2.39 9.33 3.03
N VAL A 81 -3.68 9.07 2.82
CA VAL A 81 -4.49 8.22 3.73
C VAL A 81 -3.90 6.81 3.81
N ALA A 82 -3.39 6.28 2.70
CA ALA A 82 -2.77 4.95 2.71
C ALA A 82 -1.55 4.91 3.64
N ILE A 83 -0.71 5.94 3.63
CA ILE A 83 0.45 6.02 4.53
C ILE A 83 -0.02 6.10 5.99
N ILE A 84 -1.04 6.92 6.26
CA ILE A 84 -1.61 7.02 7.60
C ILE A 84 -2.18 5.67 8.04
N ALA A 85 -2.86 4.96 7.15
CA ALA A 85 -3.42 3.65 7.45
C ALA A 85 -2.32 2.66 7.86
N ILE A 86 -1.19 2.66 7.17
CA ILE A 86 -0.05 1.81 7.52
C ILE A 86 0.44 2.14 8.93
N ALA A 87 0.56 3.42 9.25
CA ALA A 87 1.00 3.86 10.57
C ALA A 87 0.01 3.43 11.66
N ILE A 88 -1.29 3.55 11.40
CA ILE A 88 -2.34 3.15 12.35
C ILE A 88 -2.30 1.64 12.56
N ILE A 89 -2.20 0.85 11.52
CA ILE A 89 -2.12 -0.61 11.61
C ILE A 89 -0.94 -1.00 12.49
N TYR A 90 0.22 -0.41 12.25
CA TYR A 90 1.41 -0.69 13.03
C TYR A 90 1.22 -0.31 14.51
N SER A 91 0.60 0.85 14.77
CA SER A 91 0.43 1.35 16.14
C SER A 91 -0.51 0.49 16.97
N TYR A 92 -1.45 -0.21 16.35
CA TYR A 92 -2.39 -1.08 17.06
C TYR A 92 -1.93 -2.52 17.21
N ARG A 93 -0.77 -2.90 16.66
CA ARG A 93 -0.33 -4.29 16.65
C ARG A 93 -0.13 -4.88 18.05
N ALA A 94 0.27 -4.06 19.01
CA ALA A 94 0.47 -4.53 20.39
C ALA A 94 -0.86 -4.70 21.12
N GLN A 95 -1.81 -3.79 20.88
CA GLN A 95 -3.14 -3.82 21.51
C GLN A 95 -3.99 -4.96 20.98
N LEU A 96 -3.79 -5.33 19.70
CA LEU A 96 -4.52 -6.40 19.03
C LEU A 96 -3.66 -7.65 18.87
N LYS A 97 -2.80 -7.91 19.85
CA LYS A 97 -1.81 -8.99 19.77
C LYS A 97 -2.44 -10.36 19.47
N GLY A 98 -3.59 -10.66 20.07
CA GLY A 98 -4.30 -11.90 19.83
C GLY A 98 -5.00 -11.97 18.47
N ARG A 99 -5.14 -10.83 17.79
CA ARG A 99 -5.83 -10.71 16.50
C ARG A 99 -4.96 -10.03 15.46
N VAL A 100 -3.64 -10.14 15.62
CA VAL A 100 -2.70 -9.44 14.73
C VAL A 100 -2.84 -9.87 13.27
N TYR A 101 -3.17 -11.14 13.02
CA TYR A 101 -3.38 -11.61 11.65
C TYR A 101 -4.63 -11.03 11.01
N LEU A 102 -5.68 -10.80 11.81
CA LEU A 102 -6.87 -10.10 11.33
C LEU A 102 -6.55 -8.62 11.06
N LEU A 103 -5.78 -7.99 11.94
CA LEU A 103 -5.39 -6.59 11.78
C LEU A 103 -4.64 -6.39 10.46
N TYR A 104 -3.59 -7.16 10.22
CA TYR A 104 -2.81 -7.04 9.00
C TYR A 104 -3.53 -7.60 7.77
N GLY A 105 -4.43 -8.55 7.97
CA GLY A 105 -5.25 -9.08 6.88
C GLY A 105 -6.22 -8.04 6.34
N PHE A 106 -7.07 -7.51 7.20
CA PHE A 106 -8.01 -6.46 6.80
C PHE A 106 -7.27 -5.17 6.45
N GLY A 107 -6.18 -4.87 7.16
CA GLY A 107 -5.35 -3.72 6.85
C GLY A 107 -4.76 -3.79 5.45
N GLY A 108 -4.24 -4.94 5.05
CA GLY A 108 -3.69 -5.14 3.70
C GLY A 108 -4.74 -4.96 2.63
N LEU A 109 -5.93 -5.53 2.82
CA LEU A 109 -7.04 -5.35 1.89
C LEU A 109 -7.50 -3.89 1.83
N PHE A 110 -7.48 -3.19 2.96
CA PHE A 110 -7.83 -1.79 3.00
C PHE A 110 -6.81 -0.94 2.23
N ILE A 111 -5.51 -1.19 2.40
CA ILE A 111 -4.45 -0.51 1.65
C ILE A 111 -4.61 -0.79 0.15
N MET A 112 -4.90 -2.03 -0.21
CA MET A 112 -5.19 -2.39 -1.60
C MET A 112 -6.34 -1.55 -2.14
N GLY A 113 -7.43 -1.43 -1.39
CA GLY A 113 -8.60 -0.64 -1.79
C GLY A 113 -8.26 0.83 -1.97
N LEU A 114 -7.47 1.40 -1.05
CA LEU A 114 -7.01 2.79 -1.18
C LEU A 114 -6.12 2.97 -2.40
N GLY A 115 -5.25 1.99 -2.69
CA GLY A 115 -4.41 2.02 -3.87
C GLY A 115 -5.23 1.99 -5.17
N ILE A 116 -6.24 1.12 -5.22
CA ILE A 116 -7.15 1.05 -6.37
C ILE A 116 -7.88 2.39 -6.54
N ARG A 117 -8.38 2.94 -5.45
CA ARG A 117 -9.11 4.21 -5.50
C ARG A 117 -8.21 5.35 -5.96
N ALA A 118 -6.98 5.42 -5.43
CA ALA A 118 -6.01 6.42 -5.83
C ALA A 118 -5.71 6.32 -7.33
N MET A 119 -5.53 5.10 -7.83
CA MET A 119 -5.26 4.86 -9.25
C MET A 119 -6.42 5.33 -10.13
N LEU A 120 -7.65 4.97 -9.77
CA LEU A 120 -8.83 5.34 -10.55
C LEU A 120 -9.05 6.85 -10.56
N VAL A 121 -8.90 7.50 -9.41
CA VAL A 121 -9.04 8.95 -9.31
C VAL A 121 -7.92 9.65 -10.08
N GLY A 122 -6.70 9.11 -10.05
CA GLY A 122 -5.58 9.66 -10.79
C GLY A 122 -5.79 9.60 -12.29
N GLN A 123 -6.44 8.54 -12.78
CA GLN A 123 -6.76 8.39 -14.21
C GLN A 123 -7.91 9.30 -14.63
N ALA A 124 -8.85 9.57 -13.73
CA ALA A 124 -10.03 10.38 -14.04
C ALA A 124 -9.70 11.87 -14.18
N GLY A 125 -8.60 12.29 -13.58
CA GLY A 125 -8.15 13.69 -13.64
C GLY A 125 -7.30 13.94 -14.82
#